data_7e502fa9fe4a0d0579b399082f391bbc
#
_entry.id   7e502fa9fe4a0d0579b399082f391bbc
#
_cell.length_a   1.000
_cell.length_b   1.000
_cell.length_c   1.000
_cell.angle_alpha   90.00
_cell.angle_beta   90.00
_cell.angle_gamma   90.00
#
_symmetry.space_group_name_H-M   'P 1'
#
loop_
_entity.id
_entity.type
_entity.pdbx_description
1 polymer ?
#
loop_
_entity_poly.entity_id
_entity_poly.type
_entity_poly.pdbx_seq_one_letter_code
_entity_poly.pdbx_strand_id
1 'polypeptide(L)'
;MFKQSKHIDNTKELTMQKAILKSFKKIRFGNKLIYVRRSMTSELIKRGIADLERLVSNAKDKKIFEGRGETVSLPIKDGRMVIRHYHHGGIFRRLTRDIYWGITPRPLKELAVSEKARSKGLNTPEVLAVILRRYAKIFYRADIITREIEGGINFCDYLRSVEATSRDNIIRSAAETVRKMHDLGLYHPDLNLKNILIQDIDGRIKSFILDLDRACIKENLSNRERERNLLRLNRSVNKLGKDAPLVSKEDKLVFLRQYYKEGGD
;
A
#
# COMPACT_ATOMS: atom_id res chain seq x y z
N MET A 1 -3.59 -30.19 -19.91
CA MET A 1 -2.85 -29.15 -19.15
C MET A 1 -3.66 -27.89 -18.81
N PHE A 2 -4.54 -27.39 -19.66
CA PHE A 2 -5.37 -26.18 -19.44
C PHE A 2 -6.49 -26.31 -18.37
N LYS A 3 -7.00 -27.49 -18.06
CA LYS A 3 -8.05 -27.68 -17.03
C LYS A 3 -7.55 -27.61 -15.59
N GLN A 4 -6.32 -28.06 -15.31
CA GLN A 4 -5.76 -28.02 -13.97
C GLN A 4 -5.41 -26.60 -13.51
N SER A 5 -4.91 -25.73 -14.40
CA SER A 5 -4.58 -24.34 -14.06
C SER A 5 -5.82 -23.50 -13.68
N LYS A 6 -6.96 -23.72 -14.35
CA LYS A 6 -8.22 -23.04 -14.02
C LYS A 6 -8.80 -23.47 -12.65
N HIS A 7 -8.61 -24.72 -12.27
CA HIS A 7 -9.14 -25.23 -10.99
C HIS A 7 -8.35 -24.70 -9.78
N ILE A 8 -7.03 -24.62 -9.93
CA ILE A 8 -6.12 -24.06 -8.89
C ILE A 8 -6.37 -22.54 -8.70
N ASP A 9 -6.64 -21.82 -9.78
CA ASP A 9 -6.90 -20.38 -9.73
C ASP A 9 -8.23 -20.07 -9.04
N ASN A 10 -9.29 -20.86 -9.30
CA ASN A 10 -10.58 -20.72 -8.64
C ASN A 10 -10.52 -21.01 -7.13
N THR A 11 -9.75 -22.00 -6.69
CA THR A 11 -9.62 -22.36 -5.27
C THR A 11 -8.89 -21.26 -4.49
N LYS A 12 -7.83 -20.70 -5.06
CA LYS A 12 -7.08 -19.57 -4.45
C LYS A 12 -7.94 -18.32 -4.36
N GLU A 13 -8.75 -18.03 -5.38
CA GLU A 13 -9.67 -16.88 -5.39
C GLU A 13 -10.77 -17.04 -4.33
N LEU A 14 -11.38 -18.21 -4.21
CA LEU A 14 -12.37 -18.53 -3.18
C LEU A 14 -11.80 -18.37 -1.77
N THR A 15 -10.60 -18.86 -1.54
CA THR A 15 -9.91 -18.74 -0.25
C THR A 15 -9.61 -17.27 0.10
N MET A 16 -9.13 -16.51 -0.87
CA MET A 16 -8.90 -15.06 -0.72
C MET A 16 -10.21 -14.31 -0.41
N GLN A 17 -11.28 -14.58 -1.14
CA GLN A 17 -12.58 -13.94 -0.90
C GLN A 17 -13.14 -14.29 0.49
N LYS A 18 -13.05 -15.54 0.92
CA LYS A 18 -13.43 -15.97 2.27
C LYS A 18 -12.65 -15.22 3.36
N ALA A 19 -11.32 -15.07 3.17
CA ALA A 19 -10.47 -14.32 4.11
C ALA A 19 -10.88 -12.84 4.19
N ILE A 20 -11.14 -12.19 3.04
CA ILE A 20 -11.60 -10.79 2.99
C ILE A 20 -12.94 -10.65 3.73
N LEU A 21 -13.90 -11.53 3.50
CA LEU A 21 -15.26 -11.44 4.06
C LEU A 21 -15.32 -11.61 5.58
N LYS A 22 -14.26 -12.12 6.23
CA LYS A 22 -14.16 -12.11 7.69
C LYS A 22 -14.17 -10.69 8.26
N SER A 23 -13.38 -9.79 7.68
CA SER A 23 -13.17 -8.41 8.15
C SER A 23 -13.99 -7.37 7.38
N PHE A 24 -14.50 -7.72 6.20
CA PHE A 24 -15.21 -6.80 5.31
C PHE A 24 -16.65 -7.26 5.03
N LYS A 25 -17.55 -6.27 4.93
CA LYS A 25 -18.92 -6.46 4.41
C LYS A 25 -18.91 -6.14 2.91
N LYS A 26 -19.51 -7.01 2.10
CA LYS A 26 -19.72 -6.81 0.66
C LYS A 26 -21.10 -6.20 0.44
N ILE A 27 -21.17 -5.06 -0.20
CA ILE A 27 -22.40 -4.30 -0.44
C ILE A 27 -22.47 -3.96 -1.93
N ARG A 28 -23.68 -4.01 -2.51
CA ARG A 28 -23.93 -3.66 -3.91
C ARG A 28 -24.80 -2.40 -4.00
N PHE A 29 -24.36 -1.44 -4.82
CA PHE A 29 -25.11 -0.26 -5.22
C PHE A 29 -25.07 -0.13 -6.74
N GLY A 30 -26.14 -0.54 -7.41
CA GLY A 30 -26.20 -0.56 -8.88
C GLY A 30 -25.05 -1.39 -9.48
N ASN A 31 -24.22 -0.76 -10.30
CA ASN A 31 -23.03 -1.37 -10.91
C ASN A 31 -21.77 -1.31 -10.02
N LYS A 32 -21.88 -0.73 -8.80
CA LYS A 32 -20.80 -0.65 -7.83
C LYS A 32 -20.85 -1.81 -6.85
N LEU A 33 -19.68 -2.37 -6.58
CA LEU A 33 -19.46 -3.40 -5.57
C LEU A 33 -18.47 -2.85 -4.55
N ILE A 34 -18.92 -2.70 -3.30
CA ILE A 34 -18.17 -2.09 -2.22
C ILE A 34 -17.81 -3.16 -1.21
N TYR A 35 -16.52 -3.30 -0.91
CA TYR A 35 -16.02 -4.04 0.23
C TYR A 35 -15.63 -3.03 1.29
N VAL A 36 -16.37 -2.99 2.38
CA VAL A 36 -16.16 -2.03 3.48
C VAL A 36 -15.83 -2.77 4.76
N ARG A 37 -14.82 -2.29 5.49
CA ARG A 37 -14.43 -2.85 6.80
C ARG A 37 -15.63 -2.83 7.74
N ARG A 38 -15.90 -3.96 8.41
CA ARG A 38 -17.13 -4.13 9.22
C ARG A 38 -17.27 -3.06 10.28
N SER A 39 -16.17 -2.70 10.99
CA SER A 39 -16.15 -1.64 12.01
C SER A 39 -16.45 -0.24 11.44
N MET A 40 -16.21 0.00 10.15
CA MET A 40 -16.39 1.29 9.49
C MET A 40 -17.64 1.37 8.63
N THR A 41 -18.46 0.29 8.59
CA THR A 41 -19.59 0.19 7.65
C THR A 41 -20.60 1.30 7.85
N SER A 42 -21.05 1.52 9.07
CA SER A 42 -22.08 2.53 9.38
C SER A 42 -21.61 3.94 9.01
N GLU A 43 -20.39 4.28 9.40
CA GLU A 43 -19.83 5.59 9.16
C GLU A 43 -19.63 5.86 7.67
N LEU A 44 -18.91 4.98 6.96
CA LEU A 44 -18.57 5.20 5.56
C LEU A 44 -19.81 5.19 4.65
N ILE A 45 -20.80 4.36 4.94
CA ILE A 45 -22.05 4.36 4.19
C ILE A 45 -22.84 5.67 4.43
N LYS A 46 -22.96 6.13 5.68
CA LYS A 46 -23.60 7.42 6.00
C LYS A 46 -22.91 8.60 5.32
N ARG A 47 -21.60 8.55 5.17
CA ARG A 47 -20.80 9.56 4.44
C ARG A 47 -21.00 9.52 2.94
N GLY A 48 -21.60 8.47 2.39
CA GLY A 48 -21.87 8.34 0.95
C GLY A 48 -20.69 7.82 0.14
N ILE A 49 -19.86 6.90 0.66
CA ILE A 49 -18.73 6.31 -0.09
C ILE A 49 -19.13 5.65 -1.42
N ALA A 50 -20.41 5.37 -1.62
CA ALA A 50 -20.93 4.89 -2.89
C ALA A 50 -20.77 5.94 -4.01
N ASP A 51 -20.63 7.23 -3.67
CA ASP A 51 -20.40 8.33 -4.60
C ASP A 51 -19.21 9.17 -4.15
N LEU A 52 -17.99 8.69 -4.47
CA LEU A 52 -16.74 9.35 -4.05
C LEU A 52 -16.56 10.72 -4.68
N GLU A 53 -17.02 10.94 -5.91
CA GLU A 53 -16.90 12.22 -6.59
C GLU A 53 -17.67 13.29 -5.80
N ARG A 54 -18.92 13.00 -5.44
CA ARG A 54 -19.73 13.88 -4.59
C ARG A 54 -19.16 14.03 -3.18
N LEU A 55 -18.65 12.94 -2.60
CA LEU A 55 -18.04 12.98 -1.27
C LEU A 55 -16.83 13.89 -1.24
N VAL A 56 -15.94 13.80 -2.23
CA VAL A 56 -14.71 14.59 -2.33
C VAL A 56 -15.02 16.06 -2.70
N SER A 57 -15.99 16.31 -3.59
CA SER A 57 -16.35 17.67 -3.99
C SER A 57 -16.98 18.46 -2.84
N ASN A 58 -17.80 17.83 -2.02
CA ASN A 58 -18.48 18.46 -0.89
C ASN A 58 -17.62 18.57 0.38
N ALA A 59 -16.45 17.96 0.41
CA ALA A 59 -15.58 17.98 1.59
C ALA A 59 -14.91 19.34 1.78
N LYS A 60 -15.17 19.98 2.93
CA LYS A 60 -14.58 21.30 3.29
C LYS A 60 -13.13 21.17 3.75
N ASP A 61 -12.80 20.10 4.49
CA ASP A 61 -11.45 19.80 5.00
C ASP A 61 -10.85 18.62 4.24
N LYS A 62 -10.42 18.87 3.00
CA LYS A 62 -9.71 17.90 2.18
C LYS A 62 -8.24 18.28 2.06
N LYS A 63 -7.34 17.27 2.18
CA LYS A 63 -5.93 17.40 1.83
C LYS A 63 -5.71 16.66 0.51
N ILE A 64 -4.95 17.23 -0.39
CA ILE A 64 -4.57 16.62 -1.67
C ILE A 64 -3.08 16.29 -1.59
N PHE A 65 -2.73 15.04 -1.84
CA PHE A 65 -1.34 14.62 -1.91
C PHE A 65 -0.88 14.61 -3.37
N GLU A 66 0.21 15.29 -3.65
CA GLU A 66 0.82 15.28 -4.98
C GLU A 66 1.42 13.90 -5.29
N GLY A 67 1.13 13.35 -6.48
CA GLY A 67 1.63 12.04 -6.89
C GLY A 67 1.16 11.63 -8.28
N ARG A 68 1.25 10.32 -8.59
CA ARG A 68 0.83 9.75 -9.90
C ARG A 68 -0.68 9.69 -10.12
N GLY A 69 -1.49 10.25 -9.22
CA GLY A 69 -2.95 10.33 -9.30
C GLY A 69 -3.45 11.20 -8.16
N GLU A 70 -4.68 11.70 -8.26
CA GLU A 70 -5.30 12.43 -7.15
C GLU A 70 -5.50 11.49 -5.98
N THR A 71 -4.70 11.70 -4.94
CA THR A 71 -4.88 11.06 -3.65
C THR A 71 -5.43 12.10 -2.69
N VAL A 72 -6.62 11.85 -2.17
CA VAL A 72 -7.34 12.81 -1.33
C VAL A 72 -7.51 12.24 0.06
N SER A 73 -7.19 13.04 1.08
CA SER A 73 -7.47 12.71 2.48
C SER A 73 -8.68 13.49 2.98
N LEU A 74 -9.59 12.79 3.63
CA LEU A 74 -10.80 13.33 4.24
C LEU A 74 -10.90 12.92 5.71
N PRO A 75 -11.45 13.80 6.59
CA PRO A 75 -11.66 13.45 7.99
C PRO A 75 -12.72 12.34 8.11
N ILE A 76 -12.54 11.46 9.09
CA ILE A 76 -13.51 10.49 9.59
C ILE A 76 -13.59 10.65 11.12
N LYS A 77 -14.48 9.90 11.77
CA LYS A 77 -14.67 10.04 13.23
C LYS A 77 -13.36 9.91 14.01
N ASP A 78 -12.55 8.90 13.67
CA ASP A 78 -11.30 8.61 14.36
C ASP A 78 -10.12 8.76 13.38
N GLY A 79 -9.68 10.00 13.13
CA GLY A 79 -8.58 10.32 12.23
C GLY A 79 -9.02 10.70 10.82
N ARG A 80 -8.32 10.23 9.81
CA ARG A 80 -8.56 10.57 8.41
C ARG A 80 -8.53 9.32 7.53
N MET A 81 -9.22 9.36 6.40
CA MET A 81 -9.15 8.35 5.34
C MET A 81 -8.49 8.91 4.10
N VAL A 82 -7.69 8.10 3.45
CA VAL A 82 -7.02 8.41 2.18
C VAL A 82 -7.70 7.65 1.07
N ILE A 83 -8.19 8.37 0.07
CA ILE A 83 -8.85 7.84 -1.13
C ILE A 83 -7.83 7.85 -2.25
N ARG A 84 -7.55 6.67 -2.83
CA ARG A 84 -6.68 6.51 -3.98
C ARG A 84 -7.44 5.87 -5.12
N HIS A 85 -7.51 6.59 -6.23
CA HIS A 85 -8.07 6.07 -7.47
C HIS A 85 -7.03 5.23 -8.22
N TYR A 86 -7.44 4.09 -8.77
CA TYR A 86 -6.57 3.26 -9.59
C TYR A 86 -6.46 3.83 -11.00
N HIS A 87 -5.24 4.20 -11.41
CA HIS A 87 -4.92 4.68 -12.75
C HIS A 87 -3.92 3.75 -13.45
N HIS A 88 -4.10 3.55 -14.75
CA HIS A 88 -3.07 2.91 -15.56
C HIS A 88 -1.82 3.78 -15.63
N GLY A 89 -0.66 3.20 -15.30
CA GLY A 89 0.65 3.82 -15.55
C GLY A 89 1.11 3.55 -16.99
N GLY A 90 1.95 4.45 -17.56
CA GLY A 90 2.58 4.27 -18.86
C GLY A 90 1.76 4.79 -20.06
N ILE A 91 2.15 4.34 -21.27
CA ILE A 91 1.63 4.80 -22.58
C ILE A 91 0.12 4.57 -22.70
N PHE A 92 -0.42 3.50 -22.11
CA PHE A 92 -1.85 3.18 -22.09
C PHE A 92 -2.71 4.19 -21.29
N ARG A 93 -2.09 5.07 -20.48
CA ARG A 93 -2.78 6.14 -19.74
C ARG A 93 -3.59 7.07 -20.65
N ARG A 94 -3.24 7.21 -21.92
CA ARG A 94 -3.91 8.09 -22.89
C ARG A 94 -5.17 7.49 -23.51
N LEU A 95 -5.23 6.14 -23.62
CA LEU A 95 -6.35 5.42 -24.30
C LEU A 95 -7.39 4.85 -23.33
N THR A 96 -6.95 4.34 -22.16
CA THR A 96 -7.83 3.60 -21.24
C THR A 96 -7.64 4.05 -19.80
N ARG A 97 -7.69 5.36 -19.55
CA ARG A 97 -7.26 6.04 -18.31
C ARG A 97 -7.47 5.25 -17.02
N ASP A 98 -8.65 4.62 -16.84
CA ASP A 98 -9.10 4.11 -15.54
C ASP A 98 -9.78 2.74 -15.62
N ILE A 99 -9.88 2.12 -16.81
CA ILE A 99 -10.58 0.87 -17.01
C ILE A 99 -9.61 -0.29 -16.98
N TYR A 100 -9.75 -1.16 -15.99
CA TYR A 100 -9.00 -2.40 -15.84
C TYR A 100 -9.81 -3.57 -16.38
N TRP A 101 -9.12 -4.62 -16.81
CA TRP A 101 -9.71 -5.88 -17.19
C TRP A 101 -9.12 -7.02 -16.35
N GLY A 102 -9.95 -7.99 -16.03
CA GLY A 102 -9.54 -9.17 -15.27
C GLY A 102 -10.68 -9.78 -14.46
N ILE A 103 -10.59 -11.08 -14.23
CA ILE A 103 -11.56 -11.83 -13.43
C ILE A 103 -11.44 -11.43 -11.98
N THR A 104 -10.21 -11.43 -11.43
CA THR A 104 -9.93 -11.00 -10.05
C THR A 104 -9.40 -9.58 -10.06
N PRO A 105 -10.19 -8.61 -9.57
CA PRO A 105 -9.77 -7.20 -9.52
C PRO A 105 -8.51 -7.00 -8.67
N ARG A 106 -7.54 -6.26 -9.22
CA ARG A 106 -6.26 -5.93 -8.54
C ARG A 106 -6.46 -5.34 -7.14
N PRO A 107 -7.41 -4.40 -6.90
CA PRO A 107 -7.63 -3.86 -5.56
C PRO A 107 -8.06 -4.89 -4.52
N LEU A 108 -8.73 -5.98 -4.93
CA LEU A 108 -9.05 -7.07 -4.02
C LEU A 108 -7.83 -7.92 -3.68
N LYS A 109 -6.89 -8.07 -4.62
CA LYS A 109 -5.59 -8.72 -4.34
C LYS A 109 -4.78 -7.87 -3.38
N GLU A 110 -4.70 -6.55 -3.61
CA GLU A 110 -4.04 -5.61 -2.70
C GLU A 110 -4.67 -5.66 -1.30
N LEU A 111 -6.00 -5.61 -1.20
CA LEU A 111 -6.72 -5.76 0.06
C LEU A 111 -6.33 -7.05 0.80
N ALA A 112 -6.33 -8.19 0.11
CA ALA A 112 -5.99 -9.48 0.72
C ALA A 112 -4.53 -9.54 1.22
N VAL A 113 -3.60 -9.00 0.43
CA VAL A 113 -2.19 -8.91 0.80
C VAL A 113 -2.00 -7.99 1.99
N SER A 114 -2.63 -6.80 1.98
CA SER A 114 -2.56 -5.83 3.08
C SER A 114 -3.10 -6.42 4.39
N GLU A 115 -4.27 -7.06 4.36
CA GLU A 115 -4.85 -7.69 5.56
C GLU A 115 -3.96 -8.82 6.10
N LYS A 116 -3.42 -9.66 5.21
CA LYS A 116 -2.52 -10.74 5.61
C LYS A 116 -1.20 -10.20 6.17
N ALA A 117 -0.63 -9.17 5.58
CA ALA A 117 0.59 -8.53 6.06
C ALA A 117 0.37 -7.87 7.44
N ARG A 118 -0.73 -7.12 7.60
CA ARG A 118 -1.11 -6.49 8.87
C ARG A 118 -1.37 -7.52 9.97
N SER A 119 -2.09 -8.58 9.69
CA SER A 119 -2.38 -9.64 10.68
C SER A 119 -1.11 -10.34 11.19
N LYS A 120 -0.02 -10.27 10.42
CA LYS A 120 1.31 -10.74 10.78
C LYS A 120 2.20 -9.63 11.37
N GLY A 121 1.63 -8.45 11.63
CA GLY A 121 2.29 -7.33 12.29
C GLY A 121 3.18 -6.47 11.39
N LEU A 122 3.06 -6.52 10.06
CA LEU A 122 3.71 -5.55 9.18
C LEU A 122 3.00 -4.19 9.30
N ASN A 123 3.78 -3.13 9.47
CA ASN A 123 3.25 -1.77 9.41
C ASN A 123 2.92 -1.40 7.97
N THR A 124 1.63 -1.29 7.67
CA THR A 124 1.08 -0.81 6.39
C THR A 124 -0.29 -0.20 6.67
N PRO A 125 -0.78 0.78 5.88
CA PRO A 125 -2.06 1.41 6.12
C PRO A 125 -3.21 0.42 6.20
N GLU A 126 -4.14 0.65 7.13
CA GLU A 126 -5.35 -0.14 7.24
C GLU A 126 -6.28 0.13 6.06
N VAL A 127 -6.69 -0.90 5.33
CA VAL A 127 -7.70 -0.75 4.29
C VAL A 127 -9.08 -0.62 4.95
N LEU A 128 -9.79 0.46 4.63
CA LEU A 128 -11.13 0.77 5.13
C LEU A 128 -12.20 0.32 4.14
N ALA A 129 -11.97 0.54 2.84
CA ALA A 129 -12.87 0.08 1.80
C ALA A 129 -12.17 -0.11 0.44
N VAL A 130 -12.79 -0.94 -0.40
CA VAL A 130 -12.50 -1.06 -1.83
C VAL A 130 -13.80 -0.90 -2.59
N ILE A 131 -13.81 -0.04 -3.59
CA ILE A 131 -14.97 0.22 -4.45
C ILE A 131 -14.61 -0.22 -5.87
N LEU A 132 -15.43 -1.09 -6.42
CA LEU A 132 -15.30 -1.57 -7.79
C LEU A 132 -16.52 -1.11 -8.58
N ARG A 133 -16.35 -0.31 -9.61
CA ARG A 133 -17.40 0.08 -10.55
C ARG A 133 -17.25 -0.80 -11.79
N ARG A 134 -18.16 -1.76 -11.98
CA ARG A 134 -18.14 -2.69 -13.11
C ARG A 134 -18.94 -2.13 -14.30
N TYR A 135 -18.34 -2.20 -15.49
CA TYR A 135 -18.99 -1.81 -16.76
C TYR A 135 -19.39 -3.07 -17.57
N ALA A 136 -18.65 -4.20 -17.39
CA ALA A 136 -18.96 -5.51 -17.92
C ALA A 136 -18.38 -6.57 -16.98
N LYS A 137 -18.52 -7.84 -17.33
CA LYS A 137 -18.03 -8.95 -16.48
C LYS A 137 -16.55 -8.83 -16.11
N ILE A 138 -15.73 -8.29 -17.02
CA ILE A 138 -14.26 -8.22 -16.88
C ILE A 138 -13.71 -6.79 -16.82
N PHE A 139 -14.50 -5.75 -17.12
CA PHE A 139 -14.05 -4.36 -17.11
C PHE A 139 -14.52 -3.64 -15.84
N TYR A 140 -13.60 -2.93 -15.17
CA TYR A 140 -13.90 -2.20 -13.94
C TYR A 140 -13.00 -0.97 -13.77
N ARG A 141 -13.52 0.03 -13.05
CA ARG A 141 -12.75 1.06 -12.35
C ARG A 141 -12.72 0.74 -10.87
N ALA A 142 -11.71 1.25 -10.16
CA ALA A 142 -11.58 0.95 -8.75
C ALA A 142 -10.96 2.07 -7.94
N ASP A 143 -11.39 2.13 -6.68
CA ASP A 143 -10.84 2.97 -5.65
C ASP A 143 -10.49 2.12 -4.43
N ILE A 144 -9.38 2.47 -3.76
CA ILE A 144 -9.04 1.93 -2.46
C ILE A 144 -9.03 3.07 -1.45
N ILE A 145 -9.62 2.81 -0.29
CA ILE A 145 -9.68 3.74 0.82
C ILE A 145 -8.90 3.13 1.97
N THR A 146 -7.90 3.85 2.46
CA THR A 146 -7.08 3.43 3.59
C THR A 146 -7.18 4.43 4.73
N ARG A 147 -6.84 4.03 5.95
CA ARG A 147 -6.63 4.96 7.06
C ARG A 147 -5.35 5.74 6.81
N GLU A 148 -5.40 7.06 6.99
CA GLU A 148 -4.20 7.91 6.97
C GLU A 148 -3.30 7.53 8.15
N ILE A 149 -2.01 7.49 7.91
CA ILE A 149 -1.01 7.41 8.98
C ILE A 149 -0.80 8.83 9.48
N GLU A 150 -1.37 9.15 10.62
CA GLU A 150 -1.31 10.48 11.21
C GLU A 150 0.14 10.89 11.49
N GLY A 151 0.50 12.12 11.13
CA GLY A 151 1.88 12.59 11.24
C GLY A 151 2.88 11.85 10.34
N GLY A 152 2.39 10.98 9.43
CA GLY A 152 3.24 10.24 8.52
C GLY A 152 3.85 11.13 7.44
N ILE A 153 5.18 11.09 7.32
CA ILE A 153 5.95 11.85 6.34
C ILE A 153 6.66 10.86 5.41
N ASN A 154 6.72 11.18 4.12
CA ASN A 154 7.47 10.37 3.16
C ASN A 154 8.94 10.26 3.59
N PHE A 155 9.54 9.08 3.46
CA PHE A 155 10.92 8.82 3.89
C PHE A 155 11.94 9.83 3.35
N CYS A 156 11.78 10.23 2.07
CA CYS A 156 12.70 11.20 1.46
C CYS A 156 12.57 12.58 2.07
N ASP A 157 11.34 13.02 2.33
CA ASP A 157 11.06 14.34 2.87
C ASP A 157 11.46 14.41 4.34
N TYR A 158 11.25 13.33 5.07
CA TYR A 158 11.72 13.21 6.45
C TYR A 158 13.25 13.26 6.54
N LEU A 159 13.99 12.53 5.67
CA LEU A 159 15.45 12.60 5.64
C LEU A 159 16.00 14.00 5.30
N ARG A 160 15.25 14.81 4.57
CA ARG A 160 15.64 16.20 4.27
C ARG A 160 15.42 17.15 5.44
N SER A 161 14.45 16.83 6.30
CA SER A 161 14.05 17.69 7.43
C SER A 161 14.82 17.43 8.71
N VAL A 162 15.60 16.35 8.80
CA VAL A 162 16.32 15.97 10.03
C VAL A 162 17.82 16.13 9.89
N GLU A 163 18.48 16.45 11.00
CA GLU A 163 19.94 16.50 11.09
C GLU A 163 20.56 15.11 10.92
N ALA A 164 21.84 15.09 10.52
CA ALA A 164 22.57 13.85 10.26
C ALA A 164 22.57 12.88 11.46
N THR A 165 22.67 13.41 12.67
CA THR A 165 22.68 12.63 13.92
C THR A 165 21.38 11.88 14.22
N SER A 166 20.25 12.37 13.71
CA SER A 166 18.93 11.76 13.93
C SER A 166 18.55 10.72 12.88
N ARG A 167 19.36 10.57 11.81
CA ARG A 167 19.04 9.72 10.64
C ARG A 167 19.15 8.22 10.94
N ASP A 168 20.06 7.83 11.81
CA ASP A 168 20.33 6.42 12.12
C ASP A 168 19.07 5.67 12.55
N ASN A 169 18.28 6.22 13.46
CA ASN A 169 17.06 5.58 13.97
C ASN A 169 16.01 5.41 12.87
N ILE A 170 15.91 6.38 11.97
CA ILE A 170 14.99 6.35 10.83
C ILE A 170 15.38 5.25 9.86
N ILE A 171 16.67 5.16 9.54
CA ILE A 171 17.22 4.17 8.61
C ILE A 171 17.10 2.76 9.19
N ARG A 172 17.37 2.59 10.49
CA ARG A 172 17.19 1.31 11.19
C ARG A 172 15.73 0.88 11.18
N SER A 173 14.78 1.77 11.51
CA SER A 173 13.35 1.48 11.46
C SER A 173 12.88 1.05 10.07
N ALA A 174 13.37 1.72 9.01
CA ALA A 174 13.07 1.33 7.64
C ALA A 174 13.66 -0.05 7.29
N ALA A 175 14.90 -0.32 7.69
CA ALA A 175 15.55 -1.61 7.45
C ALA A 175 14.83 -2.76 8.15
N GLU A 176 14.44 -2.58 9.41
CA GLU A 176 13.65 -3.56 10.19
C GLU A 176 12.30 -3.85 9.52
N THR A 177 11.62 -2.80 9.05
CA THR A 177 10.32 -2.94 8.39
C THR A 177 10.45 -3.67 7.06
N VAL A 178 11.50 -3.40 6.27
CA VAL A 178 11.79 -4.12 5.02
C VAL A 178 12.20 -5.56 5.31
N ARG A 179 13.00 -5.81 6.34
CA ARG A 179 13.35 -7.17 6.76
C ARG A 179 12.09 -7.94 7.16
N LYS A 180 11.26 -7.39 8.05
CA LYS A 180 9.99 -7.98 8.47
C LYS A 180 9.08 -8.29 7.30
N MET A 181 8.99 -7.38 6.34
CA MET A 181 8.25 -7.60 5.09
C MET A 181 8.76 -8.86 4.36
N HIS A 182 10.06 -9.01 4.21
CA HIS A 182 10.67 -10.17 3.55
C HIS A 182 10.52 -11.46 4.35
N ASP A 183 10.62 -11.41 5.68
CA ASP A 183 10.47 -12.58 6.57
C ASP A 183 9.03 -13.10 6.57
N LEU A 184 8.05 -12.24 6.32
CA LEU A 184 6.66 -12.62 6.08
C LEU A 184 6.42 -13.24 4.68
N GLY A 185 7.47 -13.36 3.87
CA GLY A 185 7.39 -13.84 2.49
C GLY A 185 6.81 -12.82 1.51
N LEU A 186 6.68 -11.54 1.90
CA LEU A 186 6.09 -10.52 1.04
C LEU A 186 7.12 -9.97 0.06
N TYR A 187 6.89 -10.20 -1.24
CA TYR A 187 7.61 -9.58 -2.34
C TYR A 187 6.89 -8.32 -2.81
N HIS A 188 7.58 -7.19 -2.81
CA HIS A 188 7.04 -5.91 -3.26
C HIS A 188 7.67 -5.49 -4.59
N PRO A 189 7.00 -5.67 -5.74
CA PRO A 189 7.61 -5.44 -7.05
C PRO A 189 7.94 -3.98 -7.35
N ASP A 190 7.42 -3.04 -6.58
CA ASP A 190 7.71 -1.60 -6.70
C ASP A 190 8.23 -1.00 -5.39
N LEU A 191 9.07 -1.75 -4.65
CA LEU A 191 9.71 -1.22 -3.43
C LEU A 191 10.65 -0.08 -3.79
N ASN A 192 10.34 1.12 -3.29
CA ASN A 192 11.13 2.33 -3.49
C ASN A 192 10.94 3.29 -2.30
N LEU A 193 11.79 4.33 -2.18
CA LEU A 193 11.75 5.25 -1.03
C LEU A 193 10.42 5.98 -0.87
N LYS A 194 9.69 6.25 -1.96
CA LYS A 194 8.38 6.91 -1.90
C LYS A 194 7.29 6.02 -1.32
N ASN A 195 7.52 4.69 -1.30
CA ASN A 195 6.63 3.70 -0.73
C ASN A 195 7.01 3.33 0.71
N ILE A 196 7.88 4.12 1.34
CA ILE A 196 8.18 4.05 2.77
C ILE A 196 7.75 5.36 3.40
N LEU A 197 6.90 5.27 4.43
CA LEU A 197 6.45 6.40 5.22
C LEU A 197 7.03 6.28 6.62
N ILE A 198 7.43 7.40 7.18
CA ILE A 198 7.94 7.49 8.55
C ILE A 198 6.89 8.19 9.41
N GLN A 199 6.61 7.62 10.54
CA GLN A 199 5.83 8.24 11.61
C GLN A 199 6.74 8.38 12.84
N ASP A 200 6.84 9.59 13.35
CA ASP A 200 7.52 9.88 14.59
C ASP A 200 6.49 10.36 15.61
N ILE A 201 6.36 9.64 16.70
CA ILE A 201 5.51 10.01 17.83
C ILE A 201 6.41 10.06 19.06
N ASP A 202 6.74 11.27 19.49
CA ASP A 202 7.57 11.53 20.70
C ASP A 202 8.90 10.76 20.67
N GLY A 203 9.60 10.78 19.52
CA GLY A 203 10.88 10.09 19.32
C GLY A 203 10.75 8.58 19.03
N ARG A 204 9.53 8.04 19.01
CA ARG A 204 9.26 6.64 18.62
C ARG A 204 9.03 6.56 17.12
N ILE A 205 10.09 6.19 16.42
CA ILE A 205 10.05 6.11 14.95
C ILE A 205 9.46 4.77 14.50
N LYS A 206 8.46 4.85 13.63
CA LYS A 206 7.86 3.70 12.94
C LYS A 206 7.89 3.90 11.44
N SER A 207 8.31 2.89 10.73
CA SER A 207 8.24 2.87 9.26
C SER A 207 7.05 2.04 8.79
N PHE A 208 6.43 2.48 7.68
CA PHE A 208 5.29 1.82 7.06
C PHE A 208 5.58 1.55 5.59
N ILE A 209 5.20 0.38 5.09
CA ILE A 209 5.23 0.06 3.67
C ILE A 209 3.90 0.45 3.05
N LEU A 210 3.95 1.26 2.00
CA LEU A 210 2.80 1.73 1.23
C LEU A 210 2.67 0.96 -0.09
N ASP A 211 1.50 1.07 -0.71
CA ASP A 211 1.21 0.63 -2.09
C ASP A 211 1.54 -0.84 -2.36
N LEU A 212 0.81 -1.74 -1.70
CA LEU A 212 0.95 -3.18 -1.91
C LEU A 212 0.28 -3.67 -3.21
N ASP A 213 -0.02 -2.76 -4.15
CA ASP A 213 -0.48 -3.15 -5.49
C ASP A 213 0.57 -4.03 -6.18
N ARG A 214 0.16 -5.15 -6.72
CA ARG A 214 1.01 -6.21 -7.29
C ARG A 214 1.94 -6.92 -6.29
N ALA A 215 1.96 -6.55 -5.02
CA ALA A 215 2.68 -7.32 -4.01
C ALA A 215 2.07 -8.72 -3.85
N CYS A 216 2.89 -9.68 -3.47
CA CYS A 216 2.43 -11.05 -3.21
C CYS A 216 3.12 -11.62 -1.97
N ILE A 217 2.41 -12.49 -1.25
CA ILE A 217 2.98 -13.22 -0.11
C ILE A 217 3.19 -14.67 -0.52
N LYS A 218 4.43 -15.13 -0.45
CA LYS A 218 4.89 -16.50 -0.68
C LYS A 218 5.09 -17.21 0.65
N GLU A 219 5.22 -18.53 0.64
CA GLU A 219 5.60 -19.29 1.84
C GLU A 219 6.99 -18.86 2.30
N ASN A 220 7.94 -18.83 1.37
CA ASN A 220 9.31 -18.36 1.60
C ASN A 220 9.71 -17.42 0.47
N LEU A 221 10.39 -16.35 0.82
CA LEU A 221 11.01 -15.44 -0.14
C LEU A 221 12.47 -15.85 -0.32
N SER A 222 12.86 -16.16 -1.55
CA SER A 222 14.25 -16.55 -1.86
C SER A 222 15.21 -15.36 -1.65
N ASN A 223 16.49 -15.63 -1.36
CA ASN A 223 17.52 -14.61 -1.24
C ASN A 223 17.60 -13.74 -2.49
N ARG A 224 17.47 -14.34 -3.69
CA ARG A 224 17.44 -13.61 -4.97
C ARG A 224 16.27 -12.62 -5.07
N GLU A 225 15.13 -12.91 -4.49
CA GLU A 225 13.97 -12.00 -4.47
C GLU A 225 14.16 -10.88 -3.45
N ARG A 226 14.73 -11.20 -2.28
CA ARG A 226 15.12 -10.19 -1.28
C ARG A 226 16.12 -9.20 -1.89
N GLU A 227 17.18 -9.70 -2.52
CA GLU A 227 18.18 -8.87 -3.22
C GLU A 227 17.56 -7.99 -4.32
N ARG A 228 16.64 -8.54 -5.13
CA ARG A 228 15.94 -7.75 -6.15
C ARG A 228 15.16 -6.58 -5.54
N ASN A 229 14.52 -6.77 -4.39
CA ASN A 229 13.84 -5.69 -3.67
C ASN A 229 14.86 -4.66 -3.15
N LEU A 230 15.95 -5.09 -2.51
CA LEU A 230 17.00 -4.19 -2.02
C LEU A 230 17.68 -3.42 -3.14
N LEU A 231 18.01 -4.07 -4.26
CA LEU A 231 18.53 -3.40 -5.46
C LEU A 231 17.57 -2.38 -6.04
N ARG A 232 16.26 -2.65 -6.00
CA ARG A 232 15.24 -1.69 -6.45
C ARG A 232 15.19 -0.49 -5.51
N LEU A 233 15.20 -0.73 -4.20
CA LEU A 233 15.26 0.33 -3.20
C LEU A 233 16.51 1.21 -3.41
N ASN A 234 17.69 0.60 -3.56
CA ASN A 234 18.94 1.33 -3.82
C ASN A 234 18.91 2.13 -5.13
N ARG A 235 18.30 1.60 -6.20
CA ARG A 235 18.09 2.37 -7.44
C ARG A 235 17.21 3.61 -7.21
N SER A 236 16.19 3.51 -6.36
CA SER A 236 15.35 4.67 -6.02
C SER A 236 16.13 5.73 -5.22
N VAL A 237 17.02 5.31 -4.32
CA VAL A 237 17.96 6.19 -3.60
C VAL A 237 18.81 6.98 -4.60
N ASN A 238 19.49 6.28 -5.50
CA ASN A 238 20.39 6.91 -6.48
C ASN A 238 19.65 7.85 -7.46
N LYS A 239 18.38 7.50 -7.81
CA LYS A 239 17.56 8.35 -8.68
C LYS A 239 17.13 9.66 -8.03
N LEU A 240 16.84 9.63 -6.74
CA LEU A 240 16.37 10.80 -5.99
C LEU A 240 17.52 11.69 -5.49
N GLY A 241 18.73 11.14 -5.42
CA GLY A 241 19.96 11.85 -5.05
C GLY A 241 20.82 12.26 -6.24
N LYS A 242 20.25 12.51 -7.43
CA LYS A 242 21.03 12.89 -8.62
C LYS A 242 21.79 14.20 -8.45
N ASP A 243 21.15 15.20 -7.82
CA ASP A 243 21.73 16.54 -7.66
C ASP A 243 22.53 16.66 -6.34
N ALA A 244 22.14 15.93 -5.30
CA ALA A 244 22.86 15.79 -4.04
C ALA A 244 22.50 14.43 -3.40
N PRO A 245 23.49 13.68 -2.84
CA PRO A 245 23.23 12.40 -2.21
C PRO A 245 22.24 12.54 -1.04
N LEU A 246 21.01 12.07 -1.22
CA LEU A 246 20.00 12.05 -0.14
C LEU A 246 20.39 11.04 0.96
N VAL A 247 21.08 9.97 0.59
CA VAL A 247 21.48 8.87 1.47
C VAL A 247 22.99 8.66 1.27
N SER A 248 23.76 8.77 2.33
CA SER A 248 25.22 8.61 2.31
C SER A 248 25.63 7.13 2.18
N LYS A 249 26.93 6.86 2.05
CA LYS A 249 27.47 5.50 2.11
C LYS A 249 27.28 4.90 3.51
N GLU A 250 27.47 5.69 4.54
CA GLU A 250 27.29 5.34 5.95
C GLU A 250 25.84 4.97 6.23
N ASP A 251 24.88 5.76 5.74
CA ASP A 251 23.43 5.47 5.82
C ASP A 251 23.10 4.10 5.22
N LYS A 252 23.69 3.78 4.06
CA LYS A 252 23.50 2.46 3.41
C LYS A 252 24.08 1.32 4.25
N LEU A 253 25.24 1.54 4.88
CA LEU A 253 25.83 0.55 5.78
C LEU A 253 24.98 0.33 7.03
N VAL A 254 24.43 1.39 7.64
CA VAL A 254 23.50 1.31 8.76
C VAL A 254 22.27 0.48 8.37
N PHE A 255 21.69 0.78 7.19
CA PHE A 255 20.54 0.02 6.68
C PHE A 255 20.87 -1.47 6.51
N LEU A 256 21.98 -1.81 5.85
CA LEU A 256 22.37 -3.19 5.59
C LEU A 256 22.69 -3.94 6.88
N ARG A 257 23.43 -3.34 7.80
CA ARG A 257 23.72 -3.94 9.12
C ARG A 257 22.43 -4.28 9.86
N GLN A 258 21.45 -3.36 9.90
CA GLN A 258 20.19 -3.58 10.58
C GLN A 258 19.31 -4.61 9.84
N TYR A 259 19.33 -4.60 8.51
CA TYR A 259 18.57 -5.56 7.70
C TYR A 259 19.08 -6.99 7.88
N TYR A 260 20.40 -7.20 7.91
CA TYR A 260 21.03 -8.52 8.08
C TYR A 260 21.31 -8.89 9.54
N LYS A 261 21.01 -8.01 10.50
CA LYS A 261 21.15 -8.32 11.91
C LYS A 261 20.31 -9.57 12.22
N GLU A 262 20.94 -10.66 12.59
CA GLU A 262 20.23 -11.83 13.09
C GLU A 262 19.39 -11.41 14.29
N GLY A 263 18.15 -11.89 14.35
CA GLY A 263 17.25 -11.61 15.47
C GLY A 263 17.84 -12.22 16.73
N GLY A 264 18.59 -11.40 17.46
CA GLY A 264 18.89 -11.68 18.84
C GLY A 264 17.71 -11.20 19.66
N ASP A 265 17.20 -12.08 20.49
CA ASP A 265 16.15 -11.85 21.50
C ASP A 265 16.47 -10.63 22.38
#